data_6a3234726a43e239df434fd70aa78926
#
_entry.id   6a3234726a43e239df434fd70aa78926
#
_cell.length_a   1.000
_cell.length_b   1.000
_cell.length_c   1.000
_cell.angle_alpha   90.00
_cell.angle_beta   90.00
_cell.angle_gamma   90.00
#
_symmetry.space_group_name_H-M   'P 1'
#
loop_
_entity.id
_entity.type
_entity.pdbx_description
1 polymer ?
#
loop_
_entity_poly.entity_id
_entity_poly.type
_entity_poly.pdbx_seq_one_letter_code
_entity_poly.pdbx_strand_id
1 'polypeptide(L)'
;MMRLIQQITLLLRISAAPNTVHEYIGGTPAKIVKVLNMLDDMRDDIVAIGVRHKIVVNAYAEAIRERFPDRPLFVVTGSTTTLAARRKLRKTLRESKNGILLCTQQSLPSSVNFEFVDNVIIPELHYNNSRMSQFYMRFIRYNSTREKNIYFVTYLGSIESNQMQMVLAKEKLNLFMRGQDTDLDDIYERFGVDYDLLSVLMSREMDENGKMYIKWGEQNIV
;
A
#
# COMPACT_ATOMS: atom_id res chain seq x y z
N MET A 1 -21.07 -3.32 -15.11
CA MET A 1 -20.06 -2.46 -14.49
C MET A 1 -19.95 -2.67 -12.98
N MET A 2 -21.02 -2.52 -12.19
CA MET A 2 -20.94 -2.65 -10.70
C MET A 2 -20.40 -3.99 -10.21
N ARG A 3 -20.80 -5.13 -10.80
CA ARG A 3 -20.29 -6.47 -10.45
C ARG A 3 -18.78 -6.61 -10.68
N LEU A 4 -18.25 -6.06 -11.77
CA LEU A 4 -16.83 -6.13 -12.10
C LEU A 4 -15.97 -5.34 -11.07
N ILE A 5 -16.41 -4.15 -10.69
CA ILE A 5 -15.74 -3.34 -9.65
C ILE A 5 -15.72 -4.09 -8.31
N GLN A 6 -16.81 -4.76 -7.97
CA GLN A 6 -16.88 -5.58 -6.75
C GLN A 6 -15.90 -6.75 -6.80
N GLN A 7 -15.81 -7.45 -7.94
CA GLN A 7 -14.86 -8.55 -8.15
C GLN A 7 -13.41 -8.07 -8.04
N ILE A 8 -13.06 -6.96 -8.70
CA ILE A 8 -11.72 -6.36 -8.60
C ILE A 8 -11.40 -5.98 -7.14
N THR A 9 -12.34 -5.35 -6.45
CA THR A 9 -12.16 -5.00 -5.03
C THR A 9 -11.96 -6.24 -4.15
N LEU A 10 -12.68 -7.31 -4.43
CA LEU A 10 -12.52 -8.58 -3.73
C LEU A 10 -11.15 -9.21 -4.00
N LEU A 11 -10.73 -9.27 -5.27
CA LEU A 11 -9.40 -9.78 -5.65
C LEU A 11 -8.27 -9.03 -4.96
N LEU A 12 -8.32 -7.70 -4.92
CA LEU A 12 -7.31 -6.89 -4.24
C LEU A 12 -7.33 -7.10 -2.72
N ARG A 13 -8.50 -7.33 -2.12
CA ARG A 13 -8.60 -7.66 -0.70
C ARG A 13 -8.03 -9.05 -0.42
N ILE A 14 -8.29 -10.02 -1.29
CA ILE A 14 -7.69 -11.37 -1.22
C ILE A 14 -6.16 -11.27 -1.32
N SER A 15 -5.64 -10.46 -2.25
CA SER A 15 -4.21 -10.24 -2.38
C SER A 15 -3.60 -9.58 -1.13
N ALA A 16 -4.31 -8.67 -0.48
CA ALA A 16 -3.82 -8.00 0.73
C ALA A 16 -3.79 -8.93 1.95
N ALA A 17 -4.90 -9.66 2.18
CA ALA A 17 -5.05 -10.58 3.31
C ALA A 17 -6.17 -11.60 3.00
N PRO A 18 -5.87 -12.75 2.37
CA PRO A 18 -6.86 -13.75 1.99
C PRO A 18 -7.64 -14.31 3.17
N ASN A 19 -7.06 -14.35 4.36
CA ASN A 19 -7.73 -14.76 5.60
C ASN A 19 -8.86 -13.80 6.05
N THR A 20 -9.06 -12.69 5.35
CA THR A 20 -10.21 -11.79 5.58
C THR A 20 -11.44 -12.16 4.73
N VAL A 21 -11.32 -13.16 3.89
CA VAL A 21 -12.38 -13.67 3.03
C VAL A 21 -12.86 -15.00 3.58
N HIS A 22 -14.15 -15.29 3.41
CA HIS A 22 -14.76 -16.55 3.87
C HIS A 22 -14.03 -17.77 3.28
N GLU A 23 -13.88 -18.85 4.07
CA GLU A 23 -13.32 -20.14 3.65
C GLU A 23 -11.80 -20.18 3.36
N TYR A 24 -11.01 -19.26 3.91
CA TYR A 24 -9.57 -19.38 3.82
C TYR A 24 -9.04 -20.51 4.72
N ILE A 25 -8.49 -21.56 4.10
CA ILE A 25 -7.94 -22.77 4.77
C ILE A 25 -6.41 -22.73 4.71
N GLY A 26 -5.79 -21.60 4.95
CA GLY A 26 -4.34 -21.46 4.92
C GLY A 26 -3.78 -21.06 6.28
N GLY A 27 -2.48 -21.16 6.43
CA GLY A 27 -1.76 -20.53 7.53
C GLY A 27 -1.69 -19.01 7.36
N THR A 28 -0.73 -18.36 7.99
CA THR A 28 -0.53 -16.91 7.83
C THR A 28 -0.26 -16.57 6.36
N PRO A 29 -1.02 -15.65 5.75
CA PRO A 29 -0.86 -15.29 4.35
C PRO A 29 0.55 -14.82 4.00
N ALA A 30 1.08 -15.22 2.83
CA ALA A 30 2.45 -14.97 2.45
C ALA A 30 2.83 -13.46 2.46
N LYS A 31 1.91 -12.58 2.10
CA LYS A 31 2.14 -11.12 2.17
C LYS A 31 2.26 -10.63 3.62
N ILE A 32 1.45 -11.16 4.53
CA ILE A 32 1.57 -10.86 5.97
C ILE A 32 2.93 -11.38 6.47
N VAL A 33 3.31 -12.61 6.13
CA VAL A 33 4.62 -13.18 6.47
C VAL A 33 5.75 -12.29 5.96
N LYS A 34 5.67 -11.81 4.69
CA LYS A 34 6.68 -10.89 4.15
C LYS A 34 6.79 -9.60 4.96
N VAL A 35 5.66 -9.01 5.34
CA VAL A 35 5.66 -7.78 6.16
C VAL A 35 6.21 -8.07 7.56
N LEU A 36 5.87 -9.22 8.18
CA LEU A 36 6.45 -9.61 9.46
C LEU A 36 7.97 -9.78 9.40
N ASN A 37 8.49 -10.37 8.31
CA ASN A 37 9.94 -10.50 8.11
C ASN A 37 10.61 -9.12 7.94
N MET A 38 9.98 -8.20 7.20
CA MET A 38 10.47 -6.81 7.11
C MET A 38 10.49 -6.12 8.48
N LEU A 39 9.48 -6.37 9.33
CA LEU A 39 9.47 -5.86 10.71
C LEU A 39 10.56 -6.48 11.60
N ASP A 40 10.93 -7.73 11.34
CA ASP A 40 12.09 -8.39 11.99
C ASP A 40 13.39 -7.68 11.62
N ASP A 41 13.58 -7.33 10.34
CA ASP A 41 14.76 -6.60 9.86
C ASP A 41 14.83 -5.16 10.41
N MET A 42 13.69 -4.58 10.81
CA MET A 42 13.54 -3.21 11.33
C MET A 42 13.16 -3.19 12.82
N ARG A 43 13.77 -4.06 13.62
CA ARG A 43 13.38 -4.25 15.05
C ARG A 43 13.56 -3.01 15.91
N ASP A 44 14.57 -2.21 15.62
CA ASP A 44 14.93 -1.03 16.40
C ASP A 44 14.30 0.26 15.85
N ASP A 45 13.55 0.15 14.74
CA ASP A 45 12.95 1.28 14.06
C ASP A 45 11.47 1.46 14.42
N ILE A 46 11.00 2.70 14.35
CA ILE A 46 9.57 2.99 14.29
C ILE A 46 9.11 2.77 12.86
N VAL A 47 8.18 1.85 12.65
CA VAL A 47 7.67 1.49 11.33
C VAL A 47 6.18 1.84 11.22
N ALA A 48 5.77 2.42 10.10
CA ALA A 48 4.36 2.62 9.77
C ALA A 48 3.91 1.61 8.72
N ILE A 49 2.71 1.06 8.90
CA ILE A 49 2.06 0.14 7.94
C ILE A 49 0.73 0.75 7.53
N GLY A 50 0.57 1.03 6.23
CA GLY A 50 -0.62 1.64 5.68
C GLY A 50 -1.41 0.68 4.80
N VAL A 51 -2.57 0.22 5.27
CA VAL A 51 -3.50 -0.61 4.49
C VAL A 51 -4.74 0.18 4.07
N ARG A 52 -5.52 -0.37 3.15
CA ARG A 52 -6.73 0.31 2.65
C ARG A 52 -7.97 -0.03 3.47
N HIS A 53 -8.15 -1.31 3.81
CA HIS A 53 -9.39 -1.80 4.42
C HIS A 53 -9.22 -2.08 5.92
N LYS A 54 -10.22 -1.70 6.72
CA LYS A 54 -10.22 -1.92 8.17
C LYS A 54 -10.09 -3.41 8.54
N ILE A 55 -10.72 -4.31 7.79
CA ILE A 55 -10.63 -5.75 8.02
C ILE A 55 -9.19 -6.26 7.84
N VAL A 56 -8.44 -5.69 6.88
CA VAL A 56 -7.03 -6.00 6.66
C VAL A 56 -6.17 -5.50 7.83
N VAL A 57 -6.50 -4.31 8.41
CA VAL A 57 -5.84 -3.84 9.65
C VAL A 57 -5.93 -4.89 10.75
N ASN A 58 -7.11 -5.49 10.95
CA ASN A 58 -7.31 -6.48 12.00
C ASN A 58 -6.42 -7.72 11.78
N ALA A 59 -6.37 -8.24 10.54
CA ALA A 59 -5.53 -9.40 10.20
C ALA A 59 -4.04 -9.15 10.45
N TYR A 60 -3.54 -7.97 10.06
CA TYR A 60 -2.16 -7.58 10.35
C TYR A 60 -1.92 -7.36 11.84
N ALA A 61 -2.86 -6.74 12.56
CA ALA A 61 -2.73 -6.50 13.99
C ALA A 61 -2.64 -7.80 14.79
N GLU A 62 -3.40 -8.81 14.41
CA GLU A 62 -3.39 -10.13 15.02
C GLU A 62 -2.03 -10.82 14.81
N ALA A 63 -1.57 -10.90 13.56
CA ALA A 63 -0.29 -11.50 13.21
C ALA A 63 0.92 -10.76 13.84
N ILE A 64 0.87 -9.42 13.93
CA ILE A 64 1.93 -8.63 14.57
C ILE A 64 1.97 -8.87 16.08
N ARG A 65 0.83 -8.93 16.76
CA ARG A 65 0.79 -9.21 18.21
C ARG A 65 1.28 -10.62 18.53
N GLU A 66 0.96 -11.59 17.69
CA GLU A 66 1.45 -12.96 17.84
C GLU A 66 2.98 -13.05 17.67
N ARG A 67 3.52 -12.38 16.63
CA ARG A 67 4.96 -12.45 16.32
C ARG A 67 5.83 -11.56 17.19
N PHE A 68 5.30 -10.40 17.63
CA PHE A 68 6.01 -9.36 18.36
C PHE A 68 5.23 -8.92 19.62
N PRO A 69 5.02 -9.79 20.61
CA PRO A 69 4.19 -9.50 21.78
C PRO A 69 4.71 -8.32 22.60
N ASP A 70 6.02 -8.10 22.64
CA ASP A 70 6.68 -7.04 23.44
C ASP A 70 6.86 -5.73 22.66
N ARG A 71 6.59 -5.71 21.34
CA ARG A 71 6.75 -4.53 20.50
C ARG A 71 5.49 -3.67 20.53
N PRO A 72 5.56 -2.37 20.88
CA PRO A 72 4.37 -1.52 20.96
C PRO A 72 3.65 -1.41 19.61
N LEU A 73 2.39 -1.82 19.55
CA LEU A 73 1.53 -1.73 18.37
C LEU A 73 0.44 -0.67 18.55
N PHE A 74 0.45 0.34 17.70
CA PHE A 74 -0.51 1.44 17.67
C PHE A 74 -1.44 1.27 16.46
N VAL A 75 -2.72 1.00 16.70
CA VAL A 75 -3.70 0.77 15.63
C VAL A 75 -4.59 2.00 15.46
N VAL A 76 -4.67 2.54 14.22
CA VAL A 76 -5.48 3.70 13.88
C VAL A 76 -6.42 3.40 12.71
N THR A 77 -7.71 3.45 12.98
CA THR A 77 -8.76 3.32 11.95
C THR A 77 -9.71 4.51 12.03
N GLY A 78 -10.40 4.86 10.95
CA GLY A 78 -11.16 6.11 10.81
C GLY A 78 -12.28 6.34 11.82
N SER A 79 -12.70 5.29 12.53
CA SER A 79 -13.83 5.35 13.47
C SER A 79 -13.46 5.80 14.89
N THR A 80 -12.18 5.99 15.22
CA THR A 80 -11.78 5.87 16.64
C THR A 80 -11.08 7.08 17.25
N THR A 81 -10.79 8.19 16.55
CA THR A 81 -9.87 9.14 17.21
C THR A 81 -10.18 10.61 17.00
N THR A 82 -10.40 11.30 18.12
CA THR A 82 -10.36 12.76 18.22
C THR A 82 -8.95 13.27 17.91
N LEU A 83 -8.82 14.55 17.55
CA LEU A 83 -7.51 15.17 17.29
C LEU A 83 -6.56 15.07 18.51
N ALA A 84 -7.11 15.19 19.72
CA ALA A 84 -6.35 15.06 20.96
C ALA A 84 -5.78 13.65 21.14
N ALA A 85 -6.58 12.61 20.88
CA ALA A 85 -6.13 11.21 20.95
C ALA A 85 -5.02 10.92 19.93
N ARG A 86 -5.10 11.50 18.72
CA ARG A 86 -4.08 11.36 17.67
C ARG A 86 -2.76 12.06 18.02
N ARG A 87 -2.83 13.24 18.66
CA ARG A 87 -1.62 13.91 19.16
C ARG A 87 -0.96 13.12 20.29
N LYS A 88 -1.75 12.55 21.20
CA LYS A 88 -1.26 11.66 22.26
C LYS A 88 -0.59 10.43 21.66
N LEU A 89 -1.23 9.77 20.71
CA LEU A 89 -0.68 8.60 19.99
C LEU A 89 0.66 8.95 19.32
N ARG A 90 0.73 10.08 18.60
CA ARG A 90 1.99 10.53 17.99
C ARG A 90 3.12 10.67 19.02
N LYS A 91 2.83 11.28 20.17
CA LYS A 91 3.80 11.43 21.26
C LYS A 91 4.26 10.07 21.78
N THR A 92 3.32 9.18 22.12
CA THR A 92 3.63 7.85 22.68
C THR A 92 4.37 6.98 21.66
N LEU A 93 4.01 7.03 20.38
CA LEU A 93 4.72 6.31 19.29
C LEU A 93 6.17 6.81 19.17
N ARG A 94 6.40 8.12 19.22
CA ARG A 94 7.75 8.68 19.18
C ARG A 94 8.60 8.26 20.38
N GLU A 95 8.01 8.18 21.57
CA GLU A 95 8.66 7.77 22.80
C GLU A 95 8.97 6.26 22.84
N SER A 96 8.24 5.44 22.07
CA SER A 96 8.41 3.98 22.03
C SER A 96 9.72 3.50 21.41
N LYS A 97 10.39 4.35 20.61
CA LYS A 97 11.63 4.10 19.87
C LYS A 97 11.53 3.05 18.76
N ASN A 98 10.77 1.97 18.96
CA ASN A 98 10.60 0.85 18.01
C ASN A 98 9.14 0.47 17.75
N GLY A 99 8.20 1.36 18.04
CA GLY A 99 6.77 1.08 17.89
C GLY A 99 6.34 0.86 16.45
N ILE A 100 5.25 0.11 16.26
CA ILE A 100 4.62 -0.11 14.98
C ILE A 100 3.33 0.71 14.92
N LEU A 101 3.20 1.58 13.91
CA LEU A 101 1.95 2.27 13.59
C LEU A 101 1.22 1.52 12.48
N LEU A 102 0.15 0.83 12.79
CA LEU A 102 -0.71 0.16 11.82
C LEU A 102 -1.99 0.96 11.61
N CYS A 103 -2.27 1.38 10.39
CA CYS A 103 -3.43 2.23 10.14
C CYS A 103 -4.06 2.02 8.76
N THR A 104 -5.30 2.47 8.61
CA THR A 104 -5.81 2.67 7.26
C THR A 104 -5.24 3.97 6.69
N GLN A 105 -4.85 3.96 5.42
CA GLN A 105 -4.23 5.11 4.73
C GLN A 105 -5.04 6.40 4.87
N GLN A 106 -6.36 6.29 4.98
CA GLN A 106 -7.27 7.43 5.14
C GLN A 106 -7.42 7.91 6.59
N SER A 107 -6.99 7.13 7.58
CA SER A 107 -7.25 7.43 9.00
C SER A 107 -6.25 8.40 9.60
N LEU A 108 -5.11 8.58 8.98
CA LEU A 108 -4.16 9.58 9.44
C LEU A 108 -4.61 10.97 8.96
N PRO A 109 -4.89 11.91 9.86
CA PRO A 109 -5.36 13.23 9.49
C PRO A 109 -4.26 14.08 8.88
N SER A 110 -4.64 15.00 8.00
CA SER A 110 -3.72 15.96 7.37
C SER A 110 -2.95 16.84 8.36
N SER A 111 -3.48 17.02 9.56
CA SER A 111 -2.92 17.89 10.60
C SER A 111 -1.88 17.25 11.51
N VAL A 112 -1.59 15.94 11.36
CA VAL A 112 -0.61 15.24 12.21
C VAL A 112 0.49 14.65 11.33
N ASN A 113 1.73 15.06 11.59
CA ASN A 113 2.92 14.61 10.89
C ASN A 113 3.66 13.55 11.70
N PHE A 114 4.26 12.60 11.01
CA PHE A 114 5.03 11.50 11.57
C PHE A 114 6.45 11.49 10.98
N GLU A 115 7.07 12.65 10.89
CA GLU A 115 8.40 12.87 10.29
C GLU A 115 9.54 12.09 10.96
N PHE A 116 9.31 11.57 12.16
CA PHE A 116 10.27 10.73 12.89
C PHE A 116 10.20 9.25 12.50
N VAL A 117 9.23 8.84 11.69
CA VAL A 117 9.14 7.49 11.12
C VAL A 117 9.91 7.48 9.81
N ASP A 118 10.89 6.60 9.69
CA ASP A 118 11.78 6.52 8.54
C ASP A 118 11.36 5.41 7.56
N ASN A 119 10.68 4.36 8.06
CA ASN A 119 10.25 3.20 7.27
C ASN A 119 8.73 3.10 7.20
N VAL A 120 8.18 3.08 5.99
CA VAL A 120 6.73 2.98 5.73
C VAL A 120 6.47 1.80 4.81
N ILE A 121 5.62 0.86 5.23
CA ILE A 121 5.25 -0.32 4.45
C ILE A 121 3.81 -0.17 3.97
N ILE A 122 3.59 -0.35 2.67
CA ILE A 122 2.28 -0.26 2.03
C ILE A 122 1.97 -1.60 1.35
N PRO A 123 1.34 -2.55 2.06
CA PRO A 123 1.00 -3.86 1.53
C PRO A 123 -0.31 -3.88 0.75
N GLU A 124 -1.02 -2.78 0.70
CA GLU A 124 -2.28 -2.63 -0.02
C GLU A 124 -2.32 -1.28 -0.74
N LEU A 125 -2.30 -1.31 -2.07
CA LEU A 125 -2.29 -0.11 -2.90
C LEU A 125 -3.67 0.57 -2.95
N HIS A 126 -3.67 1.88 -3.10
CA HIS A 126 -4.88 2.64 -3.36
C HIS A 126 -4.95 3.00 -4.85
N TYR A 127 -6.12 2.85 -5.49
CA TYR A 127 -6.33 3.25 -6.89
C TYR A 127 -6.10 4.74 -7.15
N ASN A 128 -6.44 5.56 -6.16
CA ASN A 128 -6.24 6.99 -6.24
C ASN A 128 -4.83 7.31 -5.71
N ASN A 129 -3.90 7.61 -6.62
CA ASN A 129 -2.52 7.95 -6.31
C ASN A 129 -2.44 9.15 -5.35
N SER A 130 -3.27 10.16 -5.55
CA SER A 130 -3.30 11.34 -4.67
C SER A 130 -3.61 10.99 -3.21
N ARG A 131 -4.50 10.02 -2.95
CA ARG A 131 -4.80 9.56 -1.59
C ARG A 131 -3.64 8.76 -0.99
N MET A 132 -3.00 7.95 -1.80
CA MET A 132 -1.84 7.17 -1.38
C MET A 132 -0.65 8.09 -1.11
N SER A 133 -0.36 9.03 -2.00
CA SER A 133 0.71 10.01 -1.79
C SER A 133 0.42 10.91 -0.58
N GLN A 134 -0.81 11.35 -0.35
CA GLN A 134 -1.20 12.05 0.87
C GLN A 134 -0.93 11.24 2.14
N PHE A 135 -0.97 9.91 2.08
CA PHE A 135 -0.61 9.06 3.20
C PHE A 135 0.89 9.09 3.47
N TYR A 136 1.74 8.70 2.50
CA TYR A 136 3.17 8.62 2.75
C TYR A 136 3.84 9.99 2.89
N MET A 137 3.30 11.06 2.29
CA MET A 137 3.78 12.43 2.47
C MET A 137 3.62 12.97 3.91
N ARG A 138 2.96 12.24 4.81
CA ARG A 138 2.94 12.56 6.24
C ARG A 138 4.21 12.20 6.97
N PHE A 139 4.97 11.30 6.39
CA PHE A 139 6.25 10.83 6.89
C PHE A 139 7.41 11.60 6.24
N ILE A 140 7.20 12.10 5.00
CA ILE A 140 8.16 12.90 4.25
C ILE A 140 7.82 14.38 4.45
N ARG A 141 8.76 15.16 4.97
CA ARG A 141 8.60 16.61 5.19
C ARG A 141 9.83 17.35 4.70
N TYR A 142 9.65 18.61 4.30
CA TYR A 142 10.70 19.49 3.83
C TYR A 142 11.91 19.55 4.79
N ASN A 143 11.68 19.48 6.08
CA ASN A 143 12.71 19.48 7.12
C ASN A 143 13.15 18.08 7.57
N SER A 144 12.81 17.04 6.83
CA SER A 144 13.30 15.68 7.13
C SER A 144 14.80 15.61 6.87
N THR A 145 15.58 15.33 7.89
CA THR A 145 17.04 15.17 7.82
C THR A 145 17.49 13.74 7.58
N ARG A 146 16.57 12.79 7.68
CA ARG A 146 16.83 11.36 7.48
C ARG A 146 16.19 10.89 6.18
N GLU A 147 16.81 9.88 5.59
CA GLU A 147 16.25 9.13 4.47
C GLU A 147 14.91 8.49 4.85
N LYS A 148 13.96 8.47 3.91
CA LYS A 148 12.64 7.90 4.09
C LYS A 148 12.44 6.77 3.10
N ASN A 149 12.16 5.59 3.61
CA ASN A 149 11.95 4.39 2.82
C ASN A 149 10.45 4.07 2.74
N ILE A 150 9.92 4.05 1.53
CA ILE A 150 8.54 3.66 1.27
C ILE A 150 8.53 2.33 0.52
N TYR A 151 8.08 1.29 1.19
CA TYR A 151 8.06 -0.07 0.66
C TYR A 151 6.66 -0.44 0.19
N PHE A 152 6.51 -0.71 -1.09
CA PHE A 152 5.29 -1.27 -1.66
C PHE A 152 5.43 -2.79 -1.74
N VAL A 153 4.52 -3.52 -1.08
CA VAL A 153 4.56 -4.99 -1.05
C VAL A 153 3.42 -5.53 -1.91
N THR A 154 3.76 -6.04 -3.07
CA THR A 154 2.81 -6.55 -4.07
C THR A 154 3.17 -7.95 -4.52
N TYR A 155 2.19 -8.71 -5.03
CA TYR A 155 2.46 -9.96 -5.73
C TYR A 155 2.82 -9.67 -7.19
N LEU A 156 3.92 -10.25 -7.65
CA LEU A 156 4.29 -10.24 -9.06
C LEU A 156 3.29 -11.07 -9.89
N GLY A 157 3.07 -10.65 -11.14
CA GLY A 157 2.16 -11.37 -12.05
C GLY A 157 0.72 -11.41 -11.56
N SER A 158 0.26 -10.38 -10.86
CA SER A 158 -1.07 -10.29 -10.31
C SER A 158 -1.77 -8.97 -10.67
N ILE A 159 -3.04 -8.83 -10.29
CA ILE A 159 -3.79 -7.57 -10.41
C ILE A 159 -3.08 -6.40 -9.70
N GLU A 160 -2.30 -6.66 -8.66
CA GLU A 160 -1.53 -5.63 -7.95
C GLU A 160 -0.35 -5.11 -8.78
N SER A 161 0.27 -5.97 -9.60
CA SER A 161 1.31 -5.54 -10.55
C SER A 161 0.76 -4.51 -11.52
N ASN A 162 -0.41 -4.78 -12.10
CA ASN A 162 -1.07 -3.85 -13.01
C ASN A 162 -1.48 -2.56 -12.28
N GLN A 163 -1.98 -2.68 -11.05
CA GLN A 163 -2.30 -1.52 -10.22
C GLN A 163 -1.07 -0.68 -9.90
N MET A 164 0.07 -1.31 -9.61
CA MET A 164 1.34 -0.61 -9.34
C MET A 164 1.84 0.15 -10.57
N GLN A 165 1.82 -0.49 -11.75
CA GLN A 165 2.16 0.18 -13.01
C GLN A 165 1.31 1.43 -13.24
N MET A 166 -0.01 1.33 -13.04
CA MET A 166 -0.91 2.46 -13.16
C MET A 166 -0.60 3.59 -12.16
N VAL A 167 -0.26 3.24 -10.92
CA VAL A 167 0.11 4.22 -9.89
C VAL A 167 1.41 4.93 -10.26
N LEU A 168 2.41 4.19 -10.72
CA LEU A 168 3.70 4.74 -11.16
C LEU A 168 3.53 5.64 -12.39
N ALA A 169 2.72 5.23 -13.37
CA ALA A 169 2.42 6.06 -14.55
C ALA A 169 1.77 7.39 -14.16
N LYS A 170 0.80 7.37 -13.24
CA LYS A 170 0.17 8.60 -12.73
C LYS A 170 1.15 9.48 -11.98
N GLU A 171 2.07 8.90 -11.22
CA GLU A 171 3.09 9.68 -10.53
C GLU A 171 4.07 10.33 -11.50
N LYS A 172 4.57 9.59 -12.49
CA LYS A 172 5.40 10.15 -13.57
C LYS A 172 4.70 11.32 -14.26
N LEU A 173 3.43 11.16 -14.64
CA LEU A 173 2.65 12.24 -15.23
C LEU A 173 2.55 13.47 -14.32
N ASN A 174 2.32 13.26 -13.00
CA ASN A 174 2.28 14.36 -12.04
C ASN A 174 3.65 15.08 -11.92
N LEU A 175 4.74 14.34 -11.94
CA LEU A 175 6.11 14.90 -11.91
C LEU A 175 6.40 15.70 -13.17
N PHE A 176 6.02 15.18 -14.34
CA PHE A 176 6.13 15.90 -15.61
C PHE A 176 5.34 17.22 -15.58
N MET A 177 4.08 17.18 -15.17
CA MET A 177 3.26 18.40 -15.10
C MET A 177 3.82 19.44 -14.12
N ARG A 178 4.64 19.03 -13.17
CA ARG A 178 5.37 19.91 -12.24
C ARG A 178 6.74 20.34 -12.77
N GLY A 179 7.11 19.94 -14.00
CA GLY A 179 8.43 20.22 -14.59
C GLY A 179 9.58 19.48 -13.92
N GLN A 180 9.33 18.37 -13.23
CA GLN A 180 10.34 17.61 -12.49
C GLN A 180 10.82 16.36 -13.24
N ASP A 181 10.05 15.91 -14.25
CA ASP A 181 10.36 14.75 -15.08
C ASP A 181 9.97 15.04 -16.52
N THR A 182 10.79 14.65 -17.49
CA THR A 182 10.62 14.97 -18.91
C THR A 182 10.28 13.75 -19.78
N ASP A 183 10.36 12.54 -19.26
CA ASP A 183 10.12 11.32 -20.03
C ASP A 183 8.67 10.85 -19.89
N LEU A 184 7.85 11.24 -20.87
CA LEU A 184 6.45 10.84 -20.99
C LEU A 184 6.22 9.72 -22.01
N ASP A 185 7.18 9.44 -22.87
CA ASP A 185 6.98 8.54 -24.02
C ASP A 185 6.57 7.14 -23.54
N ASP A 186 7.23 6.65 -22.50
CA ASP A 186 6.89 5.39 -21.81
C ASP A 186 5.44 5.34 -21.29
N ILE A 187 4.87 6.49 -20.89
CA ILE A 187 3.50 6.57 -20.35
C ILE A 187 2.48 6.51 -21.48
N TYR A 188 2.74 7.27 -22.56
CA TYR A 188 1.85 7.30 -23.71
C TYR A 188 1.84 5.99 -24.49
N GLU A 189 2.99 5.31 -24.61
CA GLU A 189 3.07 3.99 -25.24
C GLU A 189 2.32 2.91 -24.44
N ARG A 190 2.46 2.90 -23.13
CA ARG A 190 1.84 1.88 -22.25
C ARG A 190 0.35 2.07 -22.01
N PHE A 191 -0.09 3.31 -21.81
CA PHE A 191 -1.44 3.57 -21.30
C PHE A 191 -2.28 4.44 -22.22
N GLY A 192 -1.69 5.09 -23.24
CA GLY A 192 -2.37 6.08 -24.05
C GLY A 192 -2.80 7.33 -23.28
N VAL A 193 -3.42 8.28 -23.99
CA VAL A 193 -3.92 9.52 -23.36
C VAL A 193 -5.23 9.29 -22.60
N ASP A 194 -6.03 8.31 -23.05
CA ASP A 194 -7.36 7.96 -22.51
C ASP A 194 -7.37 6.53 -21.99
N TYR A 195 -6.61 6.23 -20.94
CA TYR A 195 -6.68 4.90 -20.34
C TYR A 195 -7.85 4.78 -19.35
N ASP A 196 -8.68 3.79 -19.55
CA ASP A 196 -9.69 3.37 -18.59
C ASP A 196 -9.03 2.47 -17.51
N LEU A 197 -9.35 2.74 -16.25
CA LEU A 197 -8.88 1.97 -15.11
C LEU A 197 -9.10 0.46 -15.28
N LEU A 198 -10.25 0.08 -15.82
CA LEU A 198 -10.60 -1.31 -16.04
C LEU A 198 -9.75 -1.95 -17.13
N SER A 199 -9.44 -1.22 -18.19
CA SER A 199 -8.58 -1.69 -19.28
C SER A 199 -7.15 -1.97 -18.79
N VAL A 200 -6.61 -1.12 -17.94
CA VAL A 200 -5.26 -1.30 -17.37
C VAL A 200 -5.23 -2.48 -16.39
N LEU A 201 -6.22 -2.59 -15.51
CA LEU A 201 -6.29 -3.67 -14.52
C LEU A 201 -6.60 -5.04 -15.14
N MET A 202 -7.31 -5.04 -16.27
CA MET A 202 -7.79 -6.23 -16.98
C MET A 202 -7.16 -6.32 -18.36
N SER A 203 -5.91 -5.88 -18.53
CA SER A 203 -5.24 -5.95 -19.84
C SER A 203 -5.32 -7.38 -20.38
N ARG A 204 -5.78 -7.49 -21.62
CA ARG A 204 -6.05 -8.77 -22.29
C ARG A 204 -5.07 -8.95 -23.42
N GLU A 205 -4.51 -10.13 -23.51
CA GLU A 205 -3.72 -10.57 -24.65
C GLU A 205 -4.36 -11.81 -25.27
N MET A 206 -3.99 -12.10 -26.50
CA MET A 206 -4.40 -13.29 -27.23
C MET A 206 -3.22 -14.26 -27.28
N ASP A 207 -3.42 -15.50 -26.91
CA ASP A 207 -2.41 -16.53 -27.05
C ASP A 207 -2.26 -16.98 -28.53
N GLU A 208 -1.27 -17.80 -28.80
CA GLU A 208 -1.00 -18.32 -30.14
C GLU A 208 -2.16 -19.11 -30.75
N ASN A 209 -3.11 -19.54 -29.92
CA ASN A 209 -4.32 -20.27 -30.33
C ASN A 209 -5.55 -19.35 -30.46
N GLY A 210 -5.37 -18.03 -30.36
CA GLY A 210 -6.45 -17.06 -30.46
C GLY A 210 -7.36 -16.96 -29.22
N LYS A 211 -6.96 -17.54 -28.09
CA LYS A 211 -7.70 -17.47 -26.84
C LYS A 211 -7.30 -16.23 -26.04
N MET A 212 -8.30 -15.44 -25.66
CA MET A 212 -8.10 -14.26 -24.82
C MET A 212 -7.81 -14.67 -23.38
N TYR A 213 -6.73 -14.11 -22.81
CA TYR A 213 -6.41 -14.24 -21.38
C TYR A 213 -6.10 -12.86 -20.77
N ILE A 214 -6.16 -12.76 -19.43
CA ILE A 214 -5.80 -11.54 -18.71
C ILE A 214 -4.30 -11.57 -18.43
N LYS A 215 -3.58 -10.55 -18.91
CA LYS A 215 -2.17 -10.37 -18.60
C LYS A 215 -2.01 -9.71 -17.23
N TRP A 216 -1.29 -10.37 -16.36
CA TRP A 216 -0.97 -9.87 -15.03
C TRP A 216 0.50 -9.43 -14.95
N GLY A 217 0.76 -8.15 -15.10
CA GLY A 217 2.09 -7.57 -15.01
C GLY A 217 3.02 -7.95 -16.17
N GLU A 218 4.15 -7.29 -16.30
CA GLU A 218 5.23 -7.73 -17.17
C GLU A 218 6.11 -8.73 -16.41
N GLN A 219 6.38 -9.88 -17.01
CA GLN A 219 7.29 -10.89 -16.45
C GLN A 219 8.78 -10.50 -16.53
N ASN A 220 9.07 -9.32 -17.06
CA ASN A 220 10.43 -8.82 -17.22
C ASN A 220 10.74 -7.79 -16.13
N ILE A 221 11.07 -8.30 -14.95
CA ILE A 221 11.95 -7.56 -14.04
C ILE A 221 13.26 -8.31 -14.03
N VAL A 222 14.23 -7.78 -14.76
CA VAL A 222 15.64 -8.13 -14.67
C VAL A 222 16.16 -7.71 -13.30
#